data_56682b960bbd8b1992300db33c836421
#
_entry.id   56682b960bbd8b1992300db33c836421
#
_cell.length_a   1.000
_cell.length_b   1.000
_cell.length_c   1.000
_cell.angle_alpha   90.00
_cell.angle_beta   90.00
_cell.angle_gamma   90.00
#
_symmetry.space_group_name_H-M   'P 1'
#
loop_
_entity.id
_entity.type
_entity.pdbx_description
1 polymer ?
#
loop_
_entity_poly.entity_id
_entity_poly.type
_entity_poly.pdbx_seq_one_letter_code
_entity_poly.pdbx_strand_id
1 'polypeptide(L)'
;MKIVTAVIQPHRLEQVKQALADTLHTGLTVSDVKGYGVQKGHTEVYRGTEYQVDFRPKVRIDLIVSDEDAEGVIETIVMAARTGSLGDGKIWTQDISNVIRVRTGERGVEAI
;
A
#
# COMPACT_ATOMS: atom_id res chain seq x y z
N MET A 1 -3.47 15.76 -9.20
CA MET A 1 -3.30 14.29 -9.26
C MET A 1 -2.28 13.86 -8.22
N LYS A 2 -2.53 12.73 -7.63
CA LYS A 2 -1.64 12.18 -6.60
C LYS A 2 -1.38 10.71 -6.86
N ILE A 3 -0.20 10.27 -6.46
CA ILE A 3 0.03 8.84 -6.28
C ILE A 3 -0.17 8.54 -4.79
N VAL A 4 -1.02 7.56 -4.51
CA VAL A 4 -1.19 7.02 -3.17
C VAL A 4 -0.40 5.74 -3.09
N THR A 5 0.51 5.66 -2.14
CA THR A 5 1.32 4.47 -1.90
C THR A 5 1.00 3.93 -0.52
N ALA A 6 0.76 2.64 -0.44
CA ALA A 6 0.52 1.95 0.82
C ALA A 6 1.46 0.75 0.93
N VAL A 7 2.11 0.60 2.08
CA VAL A 7 2.85 -0.61 2.41
C VAL A 7 2.12 -1.27 3.57
N ILE A 8 1.60 -2.46 3.35
CA ILE A 8 0.65 -3.14 4.24
C ILE A 8 1.10 -4.58 4.52
N GLN A 9 0.41 -5.21 5.46
CA GLN A 9 0.59 -6.64 5.72
C GLN A 9 0.09 -7.45 4.52
N PRO A 10 0.84 -8.49 4.10
CA PRO A 10 0.46 -9.29 2.92
C PRO A 10 -0.93 -9.92 3.03
N HIS A 11 -1.33 -10.36 4.22
CA HIS A 11 -2.62 -11.01 4.42
C HIS A 11 -3.82 -10.05 4.31
N ARG A 12 -3.56 -8.73 4.20
CA ARG A 12 -4.62 -7.72 4.02
C ARG A 12 -4.80 -7.28 2.58
N LEU A 13 -3.98 -7.79 1.66
CA LEU A 13 -4.02 -7.34 0.26
C LEU A 13 -5.40 -7.54 -0.39
N GLU A 14 -5.99 -8.73 -0.23
CA GLU A 14 -7.28 -9.01 -0.87
C GLU A 14 -8.40 -8.10 -0.35
N GLN A 15 -8.42 -7.83 0.95
CA GLN A 15 -9.40 -6.92 1.54
C GLN A 15 -9.24 -5.50 1.01
N VAL A 16 -8.01 -5.03 0.89
CA VAL A 16 -7.73 -3.69 0.34
C VAL A 16 -8.15 -3.62 -1.13
N LYS A 17 -7.76 -4.61 -1.91
CA LYS A 17 -8.12 -4.69 -3.33
C LYS A 17 -9.65 -4.64 -3.51
N GLN A 18 -10.38 -5.46 -2.76
CA GLN A 18 -11.83 -5.50 -2.86
C GLN A 18 -12.48 -4.18 -2.43
N ALA A 19 -12.01 -3.59 -1.34
CA ALA A 19 -12.54 -2.32 -0.87
C ALA A 19 -12.33 -1.19 -1.89
N LEU A 20 -11.17 -1.16 -2.53
CA LEU A 20 -10.89 -0.18 -3.58
C LEU A 20 -11.75 -0.42 -4.82
N ALA A 21 -11.94 -1.68 -5.21
CA ALA A 21 -12.81 -2.04 -6.33
C ALA A 21 -14.26 -1.60 -6.08
N ASP A 22 -14.74 -1.76 -4.86
CA ASP A 22 -16.10 -1.35 -4.47
C ASP A 22 -16.30 0.17 -4.59
N THR A 23 -15.23 0.95 -4.54
CA THR A 23 -15.26 2.40 -4.77
C THR A 23 -14.78 2.79 -6.18
N LEU A 24 -14.73 1.82 -7.09
CA LEU A 24 -14.34 2.00 -8.49
C LEU A 24 -12.88 2.41 -8.72
N HIS A 25 -11.99 2.09 -7.76
CA HIS A 25 -10.56 2.30 -7.90
C HIS A 25 -9.86 0.97 -8.15
N THR A 26 -9.63 0.63 -9.42
CA THR A 26 -9.12 -0.68 -9.82
C THR A 26 -7.72 -0.68 -10.44
N GLY A 27 -7.19 0.50 -10.75
CA GLY A 27 -5.86 0.60 -11.36
C GLY A 27 -4.74 0.55 -10.34
N LEU A 28 -4.45 -0.64 -9.83
CA LEU A 28 -3.44 -0.84 -8.80
C LEU A 28 -2.17 -1.44 -9.40
N THR A 29 -1.02 -0.98 -8.92
CA THR A 29 0.26 -1.67 -9.12
C THR A 29 0.67 -2.25 -7.79
N VAL A 30 0.96 -3.54 -7.76
CA VAL A 30 1.28 -4.27 -6.54
C VAL A 30 2.67 -4.87 -6.67
N SER A 31 3.47 -4.74 -5.62
CA SER A 31 4.80 -5.35 -5.56
C SER A 31 5.05 -5.93 -4.17
N ASP A 32 5.82 -7.03 -4.15
CA ASP A 32 6.31 -7.61 -2.91
C ASP A 32 7.54 -6.83 -2.46
N VAL A 33 7.55 -6.43 -1.20
CA VAL A 33 8.65 -5.68 -0.60
C VAL A 33 8.99 -6.26 0.77
N LYS A 34 10.09 -5.81 1.33
CA LYS A 34 10.49 -6.15 2.70
C LYS A 34 10.55 -4.89 3.52
N GLY A 35 9.94 -4.94 4.69
CA GLY A 35 9.97 -3.84 5.63
C GLY A 35 10.91 -4.12 6.78
N TYR A 36 11.62 -3.10 7.22
CA TYR A 36 12.39 -3.10 8.46
C TYR A 36 11.82 -2.03 9.36
N GLY A 37 11.48 -2.42 10.56
CA GLY A 37 10.91 -1.47 11.52
C GLY A 37 10.98 -2.01 12.93
N VAL A 38 10.53 -1.20 13.88
CA VAL A 38 10.51 -1.57 15.28
C VAL A 38 9.34 -2.52 15.53
N GLN A 39 9.66 -3.82 15.68
CA GLN A 39 8.72 -4.81 16.19
C GLN A 39 9.28 -5.32 17.50
N LYS A 40 8.82 -4.74 18.62
CA LYS A 40 9.28 -5.09 19.94
C LYS A 40 9.00 -6.56 20.25
N GLY A 41 10.01 -7.24 20.81
CA GLY A 41 9.87 -8.57 21.35
C GLY A 41 9.85 -9.69 20.33
N HIS A 42 10.10 -9.39 19.06
CA HIS A 42 10.17 -10.44 18.06
C HIS A 42 11.59 -10.96 17.92
N THR A 43 11.86 -12.06 18.61
CA THR A 43 13.09 -12.82 18.46
C THR A 43 12.74 -14.26 18.14
N GLU A 44 13.58 -14.91 17.34
CA GLU A 44 13.49 -16.34 17.09
C GLU A 44 14.68 -17.04 17.71
N VAL A 45 14.46 -18.23 18.27
CA VAL A 45 15.52 -19.06 18.84
C VAL A 45 15.75 -20.24 17.91
N TYR A 46 16.98 -20.39 17.46
CA TYR A 46 17.38 -21.51 16.64
C TYR A 46 18.64 -22.14 17.20
N ARG A 47 18.58 -23.44 17.55
CA ARG A 47 19.68 -24.18 18.17
C ARG A 47 20.26 -23.49 19.41
N GLY A 48 19.38 -22.87 20.22
CA GLY A 48 19.78 -22.18 21.44
C GLY A 48 20.37 -20.80 21.24
N THR A 49 20.38 -20.28 19.99
CA THR A 49 20.83 -18.94 19.66
C THR A 49 19.64 -18.08 19.31
N GLU A 50 19.53 -16.89 19.90
CA GLU A 50 18.50 -15.93 19.56
C GLU A 50 18.87 -15.19 18.30
N TYR A 51 17.92 -15.11 17.36
CA TYR A 51 18.03 -14.33 16.14
C TYR A 51 16.97 -13.26 16.15
N GLN A 52 17.38 -12.02 15.88
CA GLN A 52 16.45 -10.94 15.65
C GLN A 52 16.00 -10.99 14.18
N VAL A 53 14.69 -11.01 13.97
CA VAL A 53 14.14 -10.95 12.61
C VAL A 53 14.09 -9.50 12.19
N ASP A 54 14.98 -9.09 11.28
CA ASP A 54 15.14 -7.70 10.88
C ASP A 54 14.16 -7.30 9.79
N PHE A 55 13.93 -8.18 8.80
CA PHE A 55 13.06 -7.88 7.67
C PHE A 55 11.80 -8.73 7.69
N ARG A 56 10.69 -8.09 7.31
CA ARG A 56 9.38 -8.73 7.19
C ARG A 56 8.83 -8.57 5.79
N PRO A 57 8.17 -9.60 5.25
CA PRO A 57 7.44 -9.44 3.99
C PRO A 57 6.34 -8.40 4.16
N LYS A 58 6.23 -7.53 3.19
CA LYS A 58 5.15 -6.54 3.06
C LYS A 58 4.70 -6.50 1.61
N VAL A 59 3.57 -5.86 1.38
CA VAL A 59 3.07 -5.61 0.04
C VAL A 59 2.97 -4.10 -0.16
N ARG A 60 3.48 -3.62 -1.28
CA ARG A 60 3.36 -2.23 -1.69
C ARG A 60 2.29 -2.12 -2.76
N ILE A 61 1.38 -1.18 -2.56
CA ILE A 61 0.32 -0.84 -3.52
C ILE A 61 0.52 0.60 -3.92
N ASP A 62 0.50 0.86 -5.22
CA ASP A 62 0.51 2.21 -5.77
C ASP A 62 -0.71 2.40 -6.65
N LEU A 63 -1.37 3.52 -6.52
CA LEU A 63 -2.43 3.92 -7.43
C LEU A 63 -2.44 5.43 -7.62
N ILE A 64 -2.87 5.85 -8.81
CA ILE A 64 -2.95 7.25 -9.17
C ILE A 64 -4.41 7.67 -9.08
N VAL A 65 -4.65 8.78 -8.40
CA VAL A 65 -6.01 9.28 -8.16
C VAL A 65 -6.07 10.79 -8.40
N SER A 66 -7.28 11.30 -8.61
CA SER A 66 -7.51 12.74 -8.60
C SER A 66 -7.33 13.29 -7.19
N ASP A 67 -7.10 14.60 -7.08
CA ASP A 67 -6.98 15.23 -5.77
C ASP A 67 -8.27 15.05 -4.95
N GLU A 68 -9.42 15.11 -5.61
CA GLU A 68 -10.71 14.94 -4.94
C GLU A 68 -10.92 13.56 -4.33
N ASP A 69 -10.36 12.53 -4.96
CA ASP A 69 -10.54 11.15 -4.52
C ASP A 69 -9.50 10.70 -3.48
N ALA A 70 -8.41 11.44 -3.33
CA ALA A 70 -7.25 10.98 -2.56
C ALA A 70 -7.61 10.63 -1.11
N GLU A 71 -8.32 11.49 -0.39
CA GLU A 71 -8.68 11.23 1.01
C GLU A 71 -9.60 10.03 1.16
N GLY A 72 -10.58 9.87 0.28
CA GLY A 72 -11.47 8.71 0.30
C GLY A 72 -10.73 7.41 0.06
N VAL A 73 -9.76 7.42 -0.85
CA VAL A 73 -8.89 6.26 -1.12
C VAL A 73 -8.05 5.92 0.10
N ILE A 74 -7.44 6.91 0.74
CA ILE A 74 -6.65 6.71 1.95
C ILE A 74 -7.50 6.06 3.05
N GLU A 75 -8.68 6.61 3.32
CA GLU A 75 -9.58 6.07 4.34
C GLU A 75 -10.01 4.64 4.02
N THR A 76 -10.31 4.36 2.76
CA THR A 76 -10.66 3.01 2.31
C THR A 76 -9.53 2.02 2.60
N ILE A 77 -8.29 2.39 2.28
CA ILE A 77 -7.13 1.53 2.54
C ILE A 77 -6.92 1.35 4.05
N VAL A 78 -6.99 2.43 4.83
CA VAL A 78 -6.81 2.34 6.28
C VAL A 78 -7.80 1.37 6.90
N MET A 79 -9.08 1.48 6.55
CA MET A 79 -10.11 0.62 7.12
C MET A 79 -9.92 -0.85 6.73
N ALA A 80 -9.49 -1.11 5.51
CA ALA A 80 -9.29 -2.48 5.03
C ALA A 80 -7.97 -3.11 5.50
N ALA A 81 -6.93 -2.30 5.70
CA ALA A 81 -5.60 -2.78 6.05
C ALA A 81 -5.33 -2.84 7.56
N ARG A 82 -6.06 -2.06 8.36
CA ARG A 82 -5.83 -1.94 9.79
C ARG A 82 -6.16 -3.23 10.53
N THR A 83 -5.23 -3.70 11.35
CA THR A 83 -5.46 -4.79 12.31
C THR A 83 -5.37 -4.30 13.75
N GLY A 84 -4.77 -3.14 13.97
CA GLY A 84 -4.51 -2.58 15.30
C GLY A 84 -3.18 -3.05 15.89
N SER A 85 -2.45 -3.87 15.17
CA SER A 85 -1.15 -4.38 15.62
C SER A 85 0.01 -3.57 15.06
N LEU A 86 1.16 -3.65 15.72
CA LEU A 86 2.39 -3.11 15.19
C LEU A 86 2.71 -3.79 13.84
N GLY A 87 3.17 -2.99 12.90
CA GLY A 87 3.51 -3.51 11.58
C GLY A 87 2.38 -3.43 10.55
N ASP A 88 1.26 -2.78 10.86
CA ASP A 88 0.17 -2.58 9.91
C ASP A 88 0.60 -1.79 8.67
N GLY A 89 1.66 -1.02 8.77
CA GLY A 89 2.21 -0.30 7.64
C GLY A 89 1.93 1.18 7.63
N LYS A 90 2.18 1.79 6.49
CA LYS A 90 2.01 3.24 6.29
C LYS A 90 1.43 3.52 4.92
N ILE A 91 0.78 4.67 4.82
CA ILE A 91 0.28 5.21 3.57
C ILE A 91 0.86 6.61 3.42
N TRP A 92 1.28 6.96 2.22
CA TRP A 92 1.70 8.32 1.91
C TRP A 92 1.23 8.72 0.53
N THR A 93 1.28 10.01 0.26
CA THR A 93 0.89 10.56 -1.03
C THR A 93 1.98 11.46 -1.55
N GLN A 94 2.05 11.55 -2.88
CA GLN A 94 2.92 12.49 -3.57
C GLN A 94 2.11 13.16 -4.68
N ASP A 95 2.32 14.45 -4.86
CA ASP A 95 1.78 15.14 -6.02
C ASP A 95 2.53 14.69 -7.26
N ILE A 96 1.79 14.43 -8.33
CA ILE A 96 2.36 14.12 -9.63
C ILE A 96 1.87 15.12 -10.65
N SER A 97 2.76 15.51 -11.54
CA SER A 97 2.47 16.56 -12.51
C SER A 97 1.87 16.04 -13.81
N ASN A 98 2.07 14.76 -14.12
CA ASN A 98 1.62 14.22 -15.40
C ASN A 98 1.36 12.72 -15.33
N VAL A 99 0.31 12.28 -16.02
CA VAL A 99 -0.04 10.87 -16.22
C VAL A 99 -0.37 10.69 -17.69
N ILE A 100 0.16 9.64 -18.30
CA ILE A 100 -0.13 9.31 -19.68
C ILE A 100 -0.60 7.85 -19.74
N ARG A 101 -1.77 7.63 -20.35
CA ARG A 101 -2.23 6.27 -20.61
C ARG A 101 -1.52 5.73 -21.84
N VAL A 102 -0.80 4.64 -21.67
CA VAL A 102 0.00 4.09 -22.77
C VAL A 102 -0.86 3.71 -23.98
N ARG A 103 -1.99 3.06 -23.75
CA ARG A 103 -2.84 2.57 -24.84
C ARG A 103 -3.40 3.68 -25.72
N THR A 104 -3.77 4.81 -25.14
CA THR A 104 -4.49 5.87 -25.85
C THR A 104 -3.67 7.13 -26.04
N GLY A 105 -2.61 7.32 -25.27
CA GLY A 105 -1.86 8.57 -25.24
C GLY A 105 -2.56 9.73 -24.52
N GLU A 106 -3.72 9.48 -23.92
CA GLU A 106 -4.42 10.49 -23.11
C GLU A 106 -3.54 10.93 -21.94
N ARG A 107 -3.69 12.19 -21.55
CA ARG A 107 -2.88 12.83 -20.53
C ARG A 107 -3.73 13.45 -19.44
N GLY A 108 -3.15 13.57 -18.25
CA GLY A 108 -3.79 14.24 -17.12
C GLY A 108 -4.89 13.40 -16.50
N VAL A 109 -5.92 14.04 -15.96
CA VAL A 109 -7.02 13.38 -15.23
C VAL A 109 -7.72 12.32 -16.09
N GLU A 110 -7.80 12.53 -17.38
CA GLU A 110 -8.42 11.57 -18.30
C GLU A 110 -7.61 10.28 -18.45
N ALA A 111 -6.34 10.30 -18.06
CA ALA A 111 -5.45 9.14 -18.13
C ALA A 111 -5.50 8.26 -16.86
N ILE A 112 -6.19 8.71 -15.85
CA ILE A 112 -6.29 7.95 -14.57
C ILE A 112 -7.19 6.74 -14.72
#